data_bdf366b1d2721e1174c1643fa9472c0f
#
_entry.id   bdf366b1d2721e1174c1643fa9472c0f
#
_cell.length_a   1.000
_cell.length_b   1.000
_cell.length_c   1.000
_cell.angle_alpha   90.00
_cell.angle_beta   90.00
_cell.angle_gamma   90.00
#
_symmetry.space_group_name_H-M   'P 1'
#
loop_
_entity.id
_entity.type
_entity.pdbx_description
1 polymer ?
#
loop_
_entity_poly.entity_id
_entity_poly.type
_entity_poly.pdbx_seq_one_letter_code
_entity_poly.pdbx_strand_id
1 'polypeptide(L)'
;MGIPFSSILGRLLGAVLLGVSLGLLGCDTVPAPDRNQQPPSVSALQVVPDSIHQSNLPPDQVQDSTAQVSLNLSARATDPDGAVVRVVFVLEPSSNPRGTISGSLSPVEPPLYGGELPLSLPLVNEIYTIRVFAVDDDSLASNRVTGQLRFVPTDSSDTASALTLSE
;
A
#
# COMPACT_ATOMS: atom_id res chain seq x y z
N MET A 1 8.51 -76.14 35.23
CA MET A 1 8.89 -74.77 35.63
C MET A 1 8.02 -73.81 34.86
N GLY A 2 6.89 -73.39 35.44
CA GLY A 2 5.94 -72.50 34.81
C GLY A 2 6.07 -71.10 35.39
N ILE A 3 6.23 -70.11 34.56
CA ILE A 3 6.27 -68.68 34.97
C ILE A 3 4.83 -68.11 34.79
N PRO A 4 4.21 -67.48 35.78
CA PRO A 4 2.86 -66.98 35.64
C PRO A 4 2.90 -65.62 34.87
N PHE A 5 2.27 -65.60 33.69
CA PHE A 5 1.92 -64.39 32.94
C PHE A 5 0.62 -63.82 33.52
N SER A 6 0.72 -62.99 34.52
CA SER A 6 -0.48 -62.30 35.03
C SER A 6 -0.10 -61.17 35.97
N SER A 7 0.33 -60.02 35.48
CA SER A 7 0.24 -58.76 36.25
C SER A 7 0.73 -57.49 35.50
N ILE A 8 0.83 -57.47 34.17
CA ILE A 8 1.34 -56.27 33.45
C ILE A 8 0.17 -55.47 32.77
N LEU A 9 -1.05 -56.06 32.70
CA LEU A 9 -2.16 -55.44 31.94
C LEU A 9 -2.99 -54.41 32.72
N GLY A 10 -2.76 -54.26 34.02
CA GLY A 10 -3.55 -53.41 34.89
C GLY A 10 -3.03 -52.00 35.13
N ARG A 11 -1.79 -51.65 34.68
CA ARG A 11 -1.16 -50.33 35.00
C ARG A 11 -1.08 -49.38 33.82
N LEU A 12 -1.47 -49.77 32.64
CA LEU A 12 -1.42 -48.90 31.45
C LEU A 12 -2.74 -48.16 31.14
N LEU A 13 -3.84 -48.48 31.83
CA LEU A 13 -5.13 -47.77 31.58
C LEU A 13 -5.35 -46.54 32.50
N GLY A 14 -4.51 -46.35 33.51
CA GLY A 14 -4.67 -45.22 34.43
C GLY A 14 -3.95 -43.90 34.03
N ALA A 15 -3.03 -43.98 33.06
CA ALA A 15 -2.19 -42.82 32.68
C ALA A 15 -2.70 -42.01 31.47
N VAL A 16 -3.71 -42.51 30.75
CA VAL A 16 -4.22 -41.86 29.52
C VAL A 16 -5.37 -40.89 29.81
N LEU A 17 -6.01 -40.96 30.97
CA LEU A 17 -7.19 -40.12 31.32
C LEU A 17 -6.83 -38.80 32.01
N LEU A 18 -5.55 -38.56 32.39
CA LEU A 18 -5.11 -37.31 33.03
C LEU A 18 -4.49 -36.30 32.05
N GLY A 19 -4.28 -36.65 30.80
CA GLY A 19 -3.60 -35.81 29.79
C GLY A 19 -4.50 -34.94 28.93
N VAL A 20 -5.85 -35.08 29.01
CA VAL A 20 -6.78 -34.42 28.08
C VAL A 20 -7.42 -33.14 28.66
N SER A 21 -7.23 -32.83 29.94
CA SER A 21 -7.92 -31.71 30.60
C SER A 21 -7.13 -30.40 30.70
N LEU A 22 -5.91 -30.28 30.11
CA LEU A 22 -5.12 -29.02 30.15
C LEU A 22 -5.06 -28.26 28.82
N GLY A 23 -5.81 -28.64 27.80
CA GLY A 23 -5.75 -28.06 26.45
C GLY A 23 -6.81 -27.00 26.10
N LEU A 24 -7.65 -26.56 27.02
CA LEU A 24 -8.79 -25.69 26.70
C LEU A 24 -8.80 -24.31 27.39
N LEU A 25 -7.67 -23.82 27.90
CA LEU A 25 -7.60 -22.50 28.53
C LEU A 25 -6.72 -21.51 27.76
N GLY A 26 -6.72 -21.55 26.44
CA GLY A 26 -5.98 -20.65 25.57
C GLY A 26 -6.84 -20.05 24.46
N CYS A 27 -8.09 -19.66 24.75
CA CYS A 27 -8.72 -18.61 23.95
C CYS A 27 -8.18 -17.29 24.50
N ASP A 28 -7.11 -16.76 23.88
CA ASP A 28 -6.83 -15.34 23.94
C ASP A 28 -8.10 -14.64 23.46
N THR A 29 -8.87 -14.11 24.41
CA THR A 29 -9.96 -13.20 24.08
C THR A 29 -9.30 -11.98 23.49
N VAL A 30 -9.29 -11.88 22.15
CA VAL A 30 -8.97 -10.62 21.47
C VAL A 30 -9.89 -9.59 22.12
N PRO A 31 -9.33 -8.56 22.79
CA PRO A 31 -10.16 -7.54 23.41
C PRO A 31 -11.07 -6.98 22.35
N ALA A 32 -12.37 -6.95 22.63
CA ALA A 32 -13.32 -6.30 21.74
C ALA A 32 -12.86 -4.85 21.55
N PRO A 33 -12.80 -4.35 20.32
CA PRO A 33 -12.41 -2.97 20.07
C PRO A 33 -13.30 -2.05 20.91
N ASP A 34 -12.67 -1.08 21.57
CA ASP A 34 -13.39 -0.10 22.38
C ASP A 34 -14.43 0.59 21.50
N ARG A 35 -15.68 0.62 21.92
CA ARG A 35 -16.80 1.16 21.11
C ARG A 35 -16.69 2.65 20.85
N ASN A 36 -15.69 3.31 21.41
CA ASN A 36 -15.45 4.74 21.24
C ASN A 36 -14.33 5.05 20.21
N GLN A 37 -13.67 4.02 19.66
CA GLN A 37 -12.63 4.23 18.67
C GLN A 37 -13.23 4.73 17.36
N GLN A 38 -12.72 5.86 16.86
CA GLN A 38 -13.16 6.49 15.62
C GLN A 38 -12.02 6.38 14.59
N PRO A 39 -12.32 5.96 13.36
CA PRO A 39 -11.30 5.91 12.33
C PRO A 39 -10.79 7.33 11.98
N PRO A 40 -9.53 7.45 11.59
CA PRO A 40 -8.97 8.71 11.12
C PRO A 40 -9.67 9.17 9.85
N SER A 41 -9.48 10.43 9.45
CA SER A 41 -10.01 10.99 8.21
C SER A 41 -8.90 11.56 7.35
N VAL A 42 -9.01 11.35 6.01
CA VAL A 42 -8.10 11.93 5.02
C VAL A 42 -8.86 12.86 4.09
N SER A 43 -8.24 13.98 3.76
CA SER A 43 -8.81 15.04 2.90
C SER A 43 -7.71 15.78 2.13
N ALA A 44 -8.12 16.68 1.22
CA ALA A 44 -7.26 17.61 0.50
C ALA A 44 -6.05 16.97 -0.19
N LEU A 45 -6.28 15.85 -0.89
CA LEU A 45 -5.22 15.23 -1.71
C LEU A 45 -4.80 16.20 -2.83
N GLN A 46 -3.50 16.45 -2.92
CA GLN A 46 -2.86 17.15 -4.03
C GLN A 46 -1.88 16.22 -4.74
N VAL A 47 -1.90 16.28 -6.05
CA VAL A 47 -1.04 15.53 -6.97
C VAL A 47 -0.37 16.54 -7.90
N VAL A 48 0.94 16.67 -7.85
CA VAL A 48 1.68 17.67 -8.65
C VAL A 48 2.93 17.04 -9.27
N PRO A 49 3.02 17.06 -10.60
CA PRO A 49 2.00 17.43 -11.57
C PRO A 49 0.88 16.37 -11.66
N ASP A 50 -0.30 16.77 -12.12
CA ASP A 50 -1.41 15.86 -12.44
C ASP A 50 -1.35 15.31 -13.88
N SER A 51 -0.51 15.93 -14.72
CA SER A 51 -0.25 15.51 -16.11
C SER A 51 1.21 15.71 -16.47
N ILE A 52 1.79 14.72 -17.12
CA ILE A 52 3.17 14.71 -17.61
C ILE A 52 3.13 14.43 -19.11
N HIS A 53 3.69 15.37 -19.91
CA HIS A 53 3.89 15.19 -21.33
C HIS A 53 5.36 14.87 -21.60
N GLN A 54 5.63 13.79 -22.31
CA GLN A 54 7.01 13.39 -22.63
C GLN A 54 7.80 14.51 -23.35
N SER A 55 7.14 15.29 -24.21
CA SER A 55 7.74 16.43 -24.90
C SER A 55 8.27 17.53 -23.98
N ASN A 56 7.82 17.59 -22.74
CA ASN A 56 8.24 18.58 -21.75
C ASN A 56 9.35 18.06 -20.82
N LEU A 57 9.74 16.79 -20.97
CA LEU A 57 10.81 16.20 -20.17
C LEU A 57 12.18 16.48 -20.78
N PRO A 58 13.20 16.73 -19.96
CA PRO A 58 14.59 16.75 -20.41
C PRO A 58 15.00 15.42 -21.08
N PRO A 59 15.84 15.44 -22.11
CA PRO A 59 16.22 14.21 -22.84
C PRO A 59 16.91 13.15 -21.94
N ASP A 60 17.61 13.56 -20.90
CA ASP A 60 18.27 12.68 -19.94
C ASP A 60 17.28 11.96 -19.00
N GLN A 61 16.05 12.45 -18.88
CA GLN A 61 14.96 11.81 -18.15
C GLN A 61 14.18 10.79 -18.99
N VAL A 62 14.43 10.74 -20.30
CA VAL A 62 13.77 9.77 -21.20
C VAL A 62 14.81 8.77 -21.68
N GLN A 63 14.71 7.53 -21.22
CA GLN A 63 15.64 6.46 -21.53
C GLN A 63 14.90 5.23 -22.05
N ASP A 64 15.33 4.72 -23.21
CA ASP A 64 14.79 3.52 -23.84
C ASP A 64 13.24 3.56 -23.97
N SER A 65 12.55 2.93 -23.05
CA SER A 65 11.09 2.80 -23.03
C SER A 65 10.43 3.40 -21.78
N THR A 66 11.20 4.19 -20.99
CA THR A 66 10.71 4.77 -19.73
C THR A 66 11.07 6.26 -19.60
N ALA A 67 10.24 6.98 -18.84
CA ALA A 67 10.50 8.33 -18.39
C ALA A 67 10.74 8.35 -16.87
N GLN A 68 11.82 9.02 -16.45
CA GLN A 68 12.10 9.27 -15.04
C GLN A 68 11.44 10.58 -14.63
N VAL A 69 10.49 10.51 -13.71
CA VAL A 69 9.69 11.68 -13.29
C VAL A 69 9.58 11.75 -11.78
N SER A 70 9.39 12.96 -11.26
CA SER A 70 9.09 13.18 -9.84
C SER A 70 7.65 13.61 -9.67
N LEU A 71 6.93 12.94 -8.75
CA LEU A 71 5.57 13.25 -8.38
C LEU A 71 5.52 13.71 -6.93
N ASN A 72 5.00 14.90 -6.67
CA ASN A 72 4.75 15.38 -5.31
C ASN A 72 3.32 15.05 -4.91
N LEU A 73 3.19 14.28 -3.84
CA LEU A 73 1.89 13.99 -3.22
C LEU A 73 1.80 14.68 -1.87
N SER A 74 0.63 15.25 -1.57
CA SER A 74 0.31 15.70 -0.21
C SER A 74 -1.16 15.47 0.11
N ALA A 75 -1.44 15.21 1.40
CA ALA A 75 -2.79 15.02 1.92
C ALA A 75 -2.85 15.46 3.38
N ARG A 76 -4.05 15.84 3.86
CA ARG A 76 -4.28 16.08 5.29
C ARG A 76 -4.92 14.85 5.90
N ALA A 77 -4.36 14.41 7.03
CA ALA A 77 -4.90 13.29 7.81
C ALA A 77 -5.05 13.72 9.27
N THR A 78 -6.20 13.44 9.85
CA THR A 78 -6.53 13.75 11.25
C THR A 78 -7.20 12.55 11.89
N ASP A 79 -6.96 12.40 13.17
CA ASP A 79 -7.59 11.41 14.02
C ASP A 79 -8.30 12.13 15.18
N PRO A 80 -9.59 11.86 15.45
CA PRO A 80 -10.34 12.57 16.47
C PRO A 80 -10.09 12.10 17.90
N ASP A 81 -9.62 10.89 18.12
CA ASP A 81 -9.47 10.26 19.45
C ASP A 81 -8.10 9.61 19.68
N GLY A 82 -7.21 9.63 18.67
CA GLY A 82 -5.88 9.04 18.73
C GLY A 82 -4.85 9.79 17.89
N ALA A 83 -3.96 9.02 17.26
CA ALA A 83 -2.90 9.54 16.41
C ALA A 83 -2.82 8.82 15.08
N VAL A 84 -2.65 9.58 13.99
CA VAL A 84 -2.33 9.02 12.68
C VAL A 84 -0.93 8.44 12.71
N VAL A 85 -0.82 7.12 12.63
CA VAL A 85 0.46 6.38 12.63
C VAL A 85 1.08 6.37 11.25
N ARG A 86 0.23 6.27 10.19
CA ARG A 86 0.70 6.11 8.82
C ARG A 86 -0.29 6.65 7.81
N VAL A 87 0.21 7.37 6.81
CA VAL A 87 -0.55 7.76 5.62
C VAL A 87 0.01 7.00 4.43
N VAL A 88 -0.82 6.19 3.79
CA VAL A 88 -0.44 5.28 2.71
C VAL A 88 -0.96 5.80 1.38
N PHE A 89 -0.13 5.75 0.34
CA PHE A 89 -0.56 5.95 -1.03
C PHE A 89 -0.45 4.65 -1.84
N VAL A 90 -1.34 4.53 -2.83
CA VAL A 90 -1.34 3.45 -3.83
C VAL A 90 -1.53 4.11 -5.19
N LEU A 91 -0.59 3.92 -6.10
CA LEU A 91 -0.61 4.39 -7.49
C LEU A 91 -0.83 3.17 -8.40
N GLU A 92 -1.93 3.16 -9.13
CA GLU A 92 -2.39 2.02 -9.92
C GLU A 92 -2.60 2.44 -11.39
N PRO A 93 -1.85 1.87 -12.36
CA PRO A 93 -2.09 2.12 -13.78
C PRO A 93 -3.40 1.49 -14.23
N SER A 94 -4.17 2.19 -15.08
CA SER A 94 -5.47 1.72 -15.56
C SER A 94 -5.35 0.51 -16.48
N SER A 95 -4.27 0.43 -17.26
CA SER A 95 -4.05 -0.65 -18.24
C SER A 95 -3.55 -1.94 -17.62
N ASN A 96 -2.80 -1.86 -16.51
CA ASN A 96 -2.17 -3.02 -15.88
C ASN A 96 -2.09 -2.90 -14.35
N PRO A 97 -3.08 -3.40 -13.61
CA PRO A 97 -3.07 -3.34 -12.14
C PRO A 97 -1.85 -4.01 -11.46
N ARG A 98 -1.10 -4.87 -12.18
CA ARG A 98 0.12 -5.49 -11.63
C ARG A 98 1.29 -4.51 -11.50
N GLY A 99 1.21 -3.36 -12.17
CA GLY A 99 2.18 -2.27 -12.05
C GLY A 99 1.93 -1.32 -10.88
N THR A 100 1.15 -1.75 -9.88
CA THR A 100 0.82 -0.94 -8.70
C THR A 100 2.07 -0.62 -7.88
N ILE A 101 2.23 0.66 -7.55
CA ILE A 101 3.26 1.18 -6.65
C ILE A 101 2.59 1.65 -5.37
N SER A 102 3.14 1.33 -4.22
CA SER A 102 2.62 1.79 -2.93
C SER A 102 3.74 2.21 -1.99
N GLY A 103 3.41 3.09 -1.06
CA GLY A 103 4.34 3.58 -0.05
C GLY A 103 3.63 4.42 1.00
N SER A 104 4.41 5.14 1.80
CA SER A 104 3.88 6.02 2.85
C SER A 104 4.33 7.45 2.63
N LEU A 105 3.44 8.41 2.91
CA LEU A 105 3.75 9.82 2.99
C LEU A 105 4.33 10.14 4.36
N SER A 106 5.36 11.00 4.38
CA SER A 106 5.96 11.47 5.62
C SER A 106 5.20 12.64 6.21
N PRO A 107 5.14 12.79 7.55
CA PRO A 107 4.63 14.01 8.15
C PRO A 107 5.51 15.20 7.77
N VAL A 108 4.90 16.26 7.24
CA VAL A 108 5.58 17.54 6.93
C VAL A 108 5.38 18.49 8.09
N GLU A 109 4.15 18.81 8.40
CA GLU A 109 3.68 19.55 9.56
C GLU A 109 2.26 19.06 9.85
N PRO A 110 2.07 18.18 10.82
CA PRO A 110 0.75 17.61 11.09
C PRO A 110 -0.34 18.69 11.24
N PRO A 111 -1.48 18.51 10.59
CA PRO A 111 -2.00 17.29 9.96
C PRO A 111 -1.62 17.08 8.47
N LEU A 112 -0.60 17.79 7.94
CA LEU A 112 -0.15 17.65 6.56
C LEU A 112 0.89 16.53 6.43
N TYR A 113 0.68 15.63 5.49
CA TYR A 113 1.58 14.55 5.09
C TYR A 113 1.92 14.71 3.61
N GLY A 114 3.17 14.45 3.23
CA GLY A 114 3.60 14.61 1.85
C GLY A 114 4.89 13.87 1.55
N GLY A 115 5.26 13.86 0.27
CA GLY A 115 6.50 13.31 -0.21
C GLY A 115 6.68 13.47 -1.71
N GLU A 116 7.94 13.51 -2.12
CA GLU A 116 8.36 13.42 -3.50
C GLU A 116 8.61 11.96 -3.85
N LEU A 117 7.99 11.48 -4.93
CA LEU A 117 8.06 10.10 -5.39
C LEU A 117 8.79 10.07 -6.72
N PRO A 118 10.02 9.54 -6.78
CA PRO A 118 10.68 9.25 -8.05
C PRO A 118 9.97 8.04 -8.70
N LEU A 119 9.53 8.22 -9.94
CA LEU A 119 8.80 7.21 -10.69
C LEU A 119 9.52 6.94 -12.02
N SER A 120 9.53 5.68 -12.45
CA SER A 120 9.91 5.27 -13.79
C SER A 120 8.65 4.82 -14.51
N LEU A 121 8.14 5.65 -15.41
CA LEU A 121 6.89 5.43 -16.12
C LEU A 121 7.16 4.92 -17.54
N PRO A 122 6.45 3.89 -18.05
CA PRO A 122 6.56 3.47 -19.43
C PRO A 122 6.07 4.58 -20.39
N LEU A 123 6.70 4.68 -21.56
CA LEU A 123 6.36 5.67 -22.60
C LEU A 123 5.08 5.28 -23.35
N VAL A 124 3.99 5.13 -22.63
CA VAL A 124 2.67 4.81 -23.15
C VAL A 124 1.63 5.77 -22.60
N ASN A 125 0.57 6.05 -23.36
CA ASN A 125 -0.54 6.86 -22.85
C ASN A 125 -1.24 6.09 -21.71
N GLU A 126 -1.11 6.59 -20.48
CA GLU A 126 -1.59 5.90 -19.28
C GLU A 126 -2.19 6.89 -18.30
N ILE A 127 -3.24 6.44 -17.60
CA ILE A 127 -3.81 7.14 -16.47
C ILE A 127 -3.54 6.32 -15.22
N TYR A 128 -2.90 6.94 -14.25
CA TYR A 128 -2.65 6.34 -12.94
C TYR A 128 -3.68 6.87 -11.95
N THR A 129 -4.39 5.96 -11.30
CA THR A 129 -5.26 6.30 -10.16
C THR A 129 -4.43 6.28 -8.88
N ILE A 130 -4.45 7.37 -8.14
CA ILE A 130 -3.75 7.53 -6.86
C ILE A 130 -4.79 7.49 -5.76
N ARG A 131 -4.65 6.54 -4.83
CA ARG A 131 -5.49 6.45 -3.64
C ARG A 131 -4.65 6.70 -2.40
N VAL A 132 -5.16 7.53 -1.49
CA VAL A 132 -4.51 7.82 -0.21
C VAL A 132 -5.47 7.53 0.92
N PHE A 133 -4.97 6.90 1.99
CA PHE A 133 -5.69 6.62 3.22
C PHE A 133 -4.74 6.64 4.41
N ALA A 134 -5.28 6.86 5.60
CA ALA A 134 -4.53 6.84 6.85
C ALA A 134 -4.85 5.59 7.68
N VAL A 135 -3.95 5.25 8.59
CA VAL A 135 -4.13 4.24 9.63
C VAL A 135 -3.71 4.88 10.95
N ASP A 136 -4.52 4.71 11.98
CA ASP A 136 -4.29 5.20 13.35
C ASP A 136 -3.54 4.20 14.23
N ASP A 137 -3.37 4.54 15.50
CA ASP A 137 -2.73 3.71 16.52
C ASP A 137 -3.61 2.53 16.99
N ASP A 138 -4.92 2.59 16.74
CA ASP A 138 -5.87 1.48 16.95
C ASP A 138 -5.98 0.55 15.75
N SER A 139 -5.21 0.80 14.69
CA SER A 139 -5.21 0.05 13.43
C SER A 139 -6.49 0.21 12.61
N LEU A 140 -7.27 1.25 12.85
CA LEU A 140 -8.42 1.61 12.02
C LEU A 140 -7.95 2.36 10.77
N ALA A 141 -8.63 2.12 9.66
CA ALA A 141 -8.34 2.78 8.39
C ALA A 141 -9.36 3.89 8.10
N SER A 142 -8.86 5.02 7.60
CA SER A 142 -9.67 6.16 7.18
C SER A 142 -10.53 5.88 5.94
N ASN A 143 -11.36 6.86 5.57
CA ASN A 143 -11.83 7.02 4.21
C ASN A 143 -10.64 7.07 3.22
N ARG A 144 -10.94 6.83 1.94
CA ARG A 144 -9.97 6.94 0.84
C ARG A 144 -10.25 8.19 0.02
N VAL A 145 -9.21 8.96 -0.27
CA VAL A 145 -9.26 10.05 -1.25
C VAL A 145 -8.55 9.62 -2.51
N THR A 146 -9.03 10.10 -3.67
CA THR A 146 -8.53 9.66 -4.97
C THR A 146 -8.11 10.86 -5.81
N GLY A 147 -6.95 10.76 -6.45
CA GLY A 147 -6.43 11.67 -7.46
C GLY A 147 -6.02 10.89 -8.72
N GLN A 148 -5.54 11.62 -9.72
CA GLN A 148 -5.06 11.03 -10.98
C GLN A 148 -3.75 11.69 -11.40
N LEU A 149 -2.91 10.89 -12.07
CA LEU A 149 -1.77 11.34 -12.86
C LEU A 149 -1.95 10.82 -14.28
N ARG A 150 -1.81 11.68 -15.27
CA ARG A 150 -1.84 11.30 -16.68
C ARG A 150 -0.43 11.40 -17.27
N PHE A 151 0.03 10.33 -17.95
CA PHE A 151 1.22 10.37 -18.77
C PHE A 151 0.84 10.35 -20.25
N VAL A 152 1.40 11.29 -21.04
CA VAL A 152 1.16 11.45 -22.46
C VAL A 152 2.50 11.31 -23.19
N PRO A 153 2.73 10.22 -23.98
CA PRO A 153 3.92 10.06 -24.78
C PRO A 153 3.94 11.03 -25.96
N THR A 154 5.11 11.25 -26.54
CA THR A 154 5.24 11.95 -27.83
C THR A 154 4.90 10.95 -28.93
N ASP A 155 3.95 11.31 -29.79
CA ASP A 155 3.60 10.48 -30.95
C ASP A 155 4.81 10.39 -31.88
N SER A 156 5.15 9.17 -32.30
CA SER A 156 6.28 8.90 -33.21
C SER A 156 6.11 9.57 -34.60
N SER A 157 4.91 10.08 -34.90
CA SER A 157 4.59 10.80 -36.13
C SER A 157 5.14 12.24 -36.18
N ASP A 158 5.34 12.89 -35.02
CA ASP A 158 5.83 14.28 -34.99
C ASP A 158 7.33 14.40 -35.28
N THR A 159 8.11 13.33 -35.02
CA THR A 159 9.55 13.31 -35.28
C THR A 159 9.89 13.26 -36.77
N ALA A 160 8.99 12.69 -37.59
CA ALA A 160 9.20 12.58 -39.04
C ALA A 160 8.99 13.91 -39.79
N SER A 161 8.15 14.81 -39.26
CA SER A 161 7.88 16.11 -39.90
C SER A 161 8.98 17.15 -39.69
N ALA A 162 9.79 17.01 -38.64
CA ALA A 162 10.88 17.95 -38.33
C ALA A 162 12.13 17.74 -39.22
N LEU A 163 12.30 16.55 -39.80
CA LEU A 163 13.46 16.20 -40.64
C LEU A 163 13.32 16.57 -42.10
N THR A 164 12.12 16.96 -42.57
CA THR A 164 11.83 17.28 -44.00
C THR A 164 11.92 18.77 -44.33
N LEU A 165 12.28 19.66 -43.39
CA LEU A 165 12.41 21.11 -43.60
C LEU A 165 13.83 21.64 -43.67
N SER A 166 14.86 20.78 -43.83
CA SER A 166 16.27 21.18 -43.93
C SER A 166 16.92 20.74 -45.24
N GLU A 167 16.26 20.98 -46.40
CA GLU A 167 16.88 21.02 -47.72
C GLU A 167 16.72 22.38 -48.38
#